data_dbbd8d022b9e2dc476a3daed042d6947
#
_entry.id   dbbd8d022b9e2dc476a3daed042d6947
#
_cell.length_a   1.000
_cell.length_b   1.000
_cell.length_c   1.000
_cell.angle_alpha   90.00
_cell.angle_beta   90.00
_cell.angle_gamma   90.00
#
_symmetry.space_group_name_H-M   'P 1'
#
loop_
_entity.id
_entity.type
_entity.pdbx_description
1 polymer ?
#
loop_
_entity_poly.entity_id
_entity_poly.type
_entity_poly.pdbx_seq_one_letter_code
_entity_poly.pdbx_strand_id
1 'polypeptide(L)'
;MKVTAVIGVILLIGIYYYVTLPAINIHASEFWMYLVVLVILAAVVFIRKKNLNRYDWKESKGLKVILGILAVLVIAYVAGSVLSSPIVNAKKYQELLTVKNGEFTKDIEELSFDQIPLLDKDSAELLGDRKMGSMVDMVSQFEVDELYSQINYQDQPVRVSPLKYASVIKWFTNMREGIPAYIKIDMATQNTELVKLEKGMKYTTSDHFNRNIYRHLRFKYPTYIFNDLSFEVDEEGTPYWVCPVKKYNIGLFGGVTVDRVVLCNAVTGETVDYKVKDVPQWVDRVYSADLLVQLYDYYGTLKHGYFNSVLGQKDCLATTDGYNYLAINDDVWVYTG
;
A
#
# COMPACT_ATOMS: atom_id res chain seq x y z
N MET A 1 21.87 27.32 24.17
CA MET A 1 21.78 25.87 23.98
C MET A 1 23.13 25.39 23.42
N LYS A 2 23.77 24.41 24.03
CA LYS A 2 25.05 23.90 23.50
C LYS A 2 24.84 23.32 22.12
N VAL A 3 25.77 23.50 21.19
CA VAL A 3 25.70 22.98 19.82
C VAL A 3 25.32 21.49 19.79
N THR A 4 25.82 20.73 20.76
CA THR A 4 25.50 19.30 20.98
C THR A 4 24.00 19.02 21.15
N ALA A 5 23.25 19.90 21.80
CA ALA A 5 21.80 19.69 21.96
C ALA A 5 21.01 19.96 20.66
N VAL A 6 21.46 20.90 19.82
CA VAL A 6 20.87 21.14 18.49
C VAL A 6 21.11 19.94 17.58
N ILE A 7 22.33 19.44 17.54
CA ILE A 7 22.69 18.25 16.77
C ILE A 7 21.84 17.05 17.23
N GLY A 8 21.69 16.86 18.54
CA GLY A 8 20.84 15.78 19.08
C GLY A 8 19.38 15.85 18.61
N VAL A 9 18.78 17.04 18.57
CA VAL A 9 17.41 17.23 18.08
C VAL A 9 17.30 16.94 16.57
N ILE A 10 18.26 17.41 15.77
CA ILE A 10 18.28 17.14 14.31
C ILE A 10 18.41 15.63 14.06
N LEU A 11 19.27 14.94 14.80
CA LEU A 11 19.40 13.49 14.70
C LEU A 11 18.10 12.75 15.06
N LEU A 12 17.43 13.18 16.14
CA LEU A 12 16.14 12.59 16.53
C LEU A 12 15.07 12.78 15.45
N ILE A 13 15.01 13.96 14.85
CA ILE A 13 14.08 14.22 13.73
C ILE A 13 14.40 13.33 12.52
N GLY A 14 15.70 13.20 12.19
CA GLY A 14 16.14 12.32 11.10
C GLY A 14 15.82 10.85 11.36
N ILE A 15 16.08 10.36 12.57
CA ILE A 15 15.76 8.99 12.99
C ILE A 15 14.24 8.78 12.93
N TYR A 16 13.46 9.73 13.43
CA TYR A 16 12.00 9.65 13.39
C TYR A 16 11.48 9.57 11.95
N TYR A 17 12.00 10.43 11.04
CA TYR A 17 11.66 10.34 9.62
C TYR A 17 12.06 8.98 9.01
N TYR A 18 13.28 8.51 9.33
CA TYR A 18 13.81 7.23 8.81
C TYR A 18 13.01 6.00 9.26
N VAL A 19 12.39 6.08 10.45
CA VAL A 19 11.57 4.99 11.00
C VAL A 19 10.12 5.06 10.50
N THR A 20 9.52 6.26 10.48
CA THR A 20 8.10 6.42 10.15
C THR A 20 7.82 6.57 8.66
N LEU A 21 8.83 7.00 7.88
CA LEU A 21 8.77 7.14 6.42
C LEU A 21 7.52 7.88 5.89
N PRO A 22 7.11 9.02 6.47
CA PRO A 22 5.93 9.73 6.01
C PRO A 22 6.16 10.27 4.59
N ALA A 23 5.13 10.22 3.74
CA ALA A 23 5.16 10.93 2.47
C ALA A 23 5.17 12.44 2.74
N ILE A 24 6.08 13.19 2.13
CA ILE A 24 6.12 14.67 2.22
C ILE A 24 5.02 15.23 1.32
N ASN A 25 3.77 15.06 1.74
CA ASN A 25 2.61 15.42 0.95
C ASN A 25 1.44 15.80 1.87
N ILE A 26 0.78 16.92 1.58
CA ILE A 26 -0.34 17.42 2.39
C ILE A 26 -1.57 16.51 2.37
N HIS A 27 -1.67 15.62 1.39
CA HIS A 27 -2.73 14.62 1.30
C HIS A 27 -2.45 13.36 2.15
N ALA A 28 -1.22 13.20 2.67
CA ALA A 28 -0.85 12.09 3.54
C ALA A 28 -1.15 12.41 5.00
N SER A 29 -2.01 11.62 5.65
CA SER A 29 -2.32 11.76 7.08
C SER A 29 -1.06 11.62 7.96
N GLU A 30 -0.14 10.73 7.58
CA GLU A 30 1.14 10.50 8.26
C GLU A 30 2.03 11.75 8.27
N PHE A 31 1.94 12.59 7.24
CA PHE A 31 2.67 13.85 7.17
C PHE A 31 2.18 14.86 8.22
N TRP A 32 0.85 14.95 8.42
CA TRP A 32 0.29 15.80 9.47
C TRP A 32 0.70 15.32 10.85
N MET A 33 0.68 14.01 11.10
CA MET A 33 1.18 13.44 12.35
C MET A 33 2.66 13.74 12.56
N TYR A 34 3.47 13.64 11.51
CA TYR A 34 4.89 14.00 11.54
C TYR A 34 5.08 15.46 11.92
N LEU A 35 4.33 16.39 11.32
CA LEU A 35 4.38 17.82 11.65
C LEU A 35 3.97 18.09 13.11
N VAL A 36 2.92 17.45 13.60
CA VAL A 36 2.48 17.56 15.00
C VAL A 36 3.60 17.14 15.96
N VAL A 37 4.25 16.01 15.70
CA VAL A 37 5.39 15.55 16.53
C VAL A 37 6.54 16.55 16.48
N LEU A 38 6.88 17.12 15.32
CA LEU A 38 7.91 18.15 15.22
C LEU A 38 7.59 19.39 16.06
N VAL A 39 6.33 19.85 16.06
CA VAL A 39 5.89 21.00 16.87
C VAL A 39 5.94 20.68 18.37
N ILE A 40 5.56 19.46 18.76
CA ILE A 40 5.68 19.01 20.16
C ILE A 40 7.15 18.97 20.60
N LEU A 41 8.04 18.41 19.76
CA LEU A 41 9.49 18.42 20.06
C LEU A 41 10.03 19.85 20.19
N ALA A 42 9.62 20.76 19.31
CA ALA A 42 9.99 22.17 19.40
C ALA A 42 9.51 22.80 20.71
N ALA A 43 8.29 22.48 21.16
CA ALA A 43 7.76 22.93 22.44
C ALA A 43 8.62 22.43 23.62
N VAL A 44 8.95 21.15 23.64
CA VAL A 44 9.78 20.54 24.69
C VAL A 44 11.18 21.19 24.73
N VAL A 45 11.81 21.38 23.58
CA VAL A 45 13.12 22.04 23.46
C VAL A 45 13.04 23.48 23.94
N PHE A 46 11.98 24.20 23.57
CA PHE A 46 11.75 25.59 23.99
C PHE A 46 11.60 25.70 25.52
N ILE A 47 10.75 24.84 26.11
CA ILE A 47 10.51 24.81 27.58
C ILE A 47 11.83 24.56 28.32
N ARG A 48 12.60 23.55 27.89
CA ARG A 48 13.90 23.21 28.49
C ARG A 48 14.94 24.33 28.32
N LYS A 49 15.00 24.94 27.13
CA LYS A 49 15.95 26.06 26.87
C LYS A 49 15.67 27.27 27.73
N LYS A 50 14.40 27.58 27.94
CA LYS A 50 13.97 28.75 28.77
C LYS A 50 13.84 28.42 30.23
N ASN A 51 14.05 27.17 30.63
CA ASN A 51 13.89 26.66 31.99
C ASN A 51 12.52 27.05 32.60
N LEU A 52 11.46 26.96 31.79
CA LEU A 52 10.13 27.37 32.16
C LEU A 52 9.52 26.38 33.16
N ASN A 53 9.08 26.88 34.32
CA ASN A 53 8.28 26.12 35.25
C ASN A 53 6.82 26.08 34.79
N ARG A 54 6.03 25.14 35.33
CA ARG A 54 4.63 24.92 34.96
C ARG A 54 3.76 26.17 35.05
N TYR A 55 4.10 27.07 35.97
CA TYR A 55 3.41 28.37 36.16
C TYR A 55 3.74 29.37 35.04
N ASP A 56 4.97 29.34 34.51
CA ASP A 56 5.43 30.29 33.49
C ASP A 56 4.86 30.00 32.11
N TRP A 57 4.25 28.80 31.91
CA TRP A 57 3.70 28.38 30.61
C TRP A 57 2.62 29.33 30.11
N LYS A 58 1.76 29.80 31.04
CA LYS A 58 0.65 30.71 30.70
C LYS A 58 1.11 32.09 30.26
N GLU A 59 2.30 32.52 30.67
CA GLU A 59 2.84 33.85 30.38
C GLU A 59 3.82 33.86 29.22
N SER A 60 4.40 32.72 28.86
CA SER A 60 5.38 32.62 27.81
C SER A 60 4.78 32.84 26.40
N LYS A 61 5.05 34.04 25.82
CA LYS A 61 4.62 34.38 24.46
C LYS A 61 5.11 33.35 23.42
N GLY A 62 6.35 32.86 23.53
CA GLY A 62 6.91 31.89 22.62
C GLY A 62 6.20 30.55 22.70
N LEU A 63 5.83 30.07 23.89
CA LEU A 63 5.09 28.82 24.04
C LEU A 63 3.66 28.95 23.49
N LYS A 64 3.01 30.12 23.69
CA LYS A 64 1.68 30.43 23.12
C LYS A 64 1.71 30.36 21.59
N VAL A 65 2.78 30.86 20.93
CA VAL A 65 2.94 30.77 19.48
C VAL A 65 3.07 29.30 19.02
N ILE A 66 3.90 28.51 19.70
CA ILE A 66 4.07 27.07 19.35
C ILE A 66 2.75 26.32 19.54
N LEU A 67 2.03 26.54 20.63
CA LEU A 67 0.71 25.95 20.87
C LEU A 67 -0.34 26.44 19.85
N GLY A 68 -0.25 27.70 19.44
CA GLY A 68 -1.08 28.25 18.36
C GLY A 68 -0.85 27.53 17.03
N ILE A 69 0.42 27.27 16.65
CA ILE A 69 0.76 26.49 15.46
C ILE A 69 0.19 25.06 15.56
N LEU A 70 0.34 24.42 16.72
CA LEU A 70 -0.22 23.09 16.95
C LEU A 70 -1.75 23.09 16.76
N ALA A 71 -2.44 24.08 17.36
CA ALA A 71 -3.89 24.21 17.23
C ALA A 71 -4.31 24.41 15.76
N VAL A 72 -3.60 25.26 15.00
CA VAL A 72 -3.87 25.48 13.58
C VAL A 72 -3.68 24.19 12.78
N LEU A 73 -2.62 23.41 13.02
CA LEU A 73 -2.40 22.12 12.35
C LEU A 73 -3.55 21.13 12.62
N VAL A 74 -3.97 21.01 13.88
CA VAL A 74 -5.07 20.11 14.25
C VAL A 74 -6.38 20.56 13.63
N ILE A 75 -6.71 21.86 13.69
CA ILE A 75 -7.93 22.44 13.11
C ILE A 75 -7.92 22.23 11.59
N ALA A 76 -6.79 22.49 10.91
CA ALA A 76 -6.67 22.31 9.47
C ALA A 76 -6.84 20.84 9.06
N TYR A 77 -6.27 19.90 9.83
CA TYR A 77 -6.44 18.47 9.60
C TYR A 77 -7.91 18.04 9.76
N VAL A 78 -8.55 18.42 10.87
CA VAL A 78 -9.96 18.07 11.12
C VAL A 78 -10.89 18.71 10.09
N ALA A 79 -10.72 20.01 9.81
CA ALA A 79 -11.50 20.69 8.78
C ALA A 79 -11.29 20.07 7.39
N GLY A 80 -10.03 19.77 7.03
CA GLY A 80 -9.69 19.09 5.80
C GLY A 80 -10.36 17.71 5.69
N SER A 81 -10.38 16.93 6.78
CA SER A 81 -11.04 15.62 6.83
C SER A 81 -12.54 15.73 6.61
N VAL A 82 -13.19 16.64 7.32
CA VAL A 82 -14.66 16.86 7.18
C VAL A 82 -15.01 17.36 5.78
N LEU A 83 -14.29 18.38 5.28
CA LEU A 83 -14.53 18.96 3.96
C LEU A 83 -14.21 17.99 2.81
N SER A 84 -13.40 16.97 3.06
CA SER A 84 -13.09 15.91 2.09
C SER A 84 -14.05 14.72 2.16
N SER A 85 -14.92 14.66 3.16
CA SER A 85 -15.76 13.48 3.43
C SER A 85 -16.93 13.30 2.45
N PRO A 86 -17.49 12.08 2.34
CA PRO A 86 -18.73 11.82 1.61
C PRO A 86 -19.93 12.62 2.13
N ILE A 87 -19.93 13.02 3.42
CA ILE A 87 -20.98 13.83 4.03
C ILE A 87 -21.17 15.14 3.25
N VAL A 88 -20.06 15.77 2.90
CA VAL A 88 -20.05 17.08 2.20
C VAL A 88 -20.06 16.91 0.68
N ASN A 89 -19.46 15.83 0.17
CA ASN A 89 -19.16 15.69 -1.26
C ASN A 89 -19.82 14.44 -1.88
N ALA A 90 -20.96 13.96 -1.38
CA ALA A 90 -21.59 12.72 -1.82
C ALA A 90 -21.63 12.57 -3.36
N LYS A 91 -22.03 13.62 -4.08
CA LYS A 91 -22.11 13.61 -5.55
C LYS A 91 -20.72 13.40 -6.20
N LYS A 92 -19.68 14.04 -5.70
CA LYS A 92 -18.32 13.87 -6.25
C LYS A 92 -17.79 12.45 -6.02
N TYR A 93 -18.13 11.85 -4.88
CA TYR A 93 -17.78 10.45 -4.61
C TYR A 93 -18.55 9.49 -5.53
N GLN A 94 -19.82 9.74 -5.74
CA GLN A 94 -20.66 8.96 -6.64
C GLN A 94 -20.14 8.98 -8.10
N GLU A 95 -19.54 10.09 -8.53
CA GLU A 95 -19.02 10.28 -9.87
C GLU A 95 -17.53 9.83 -10.05
N LEU A 96 -16.88 9.27 -9.03
CA LEU A 96 -15.48 8.82 -9.14
C LEU A 96 -15.29 7.64 -10.10
N LEU A 97 -16.29 6.76 -10.19
CA LEU A 97 -16.29 5.59 -11.05
C LEU A 97 -17.30 5.76 -12.18
N THR A 98 -16.86 5.49 -13.40
CA THR A 98 -17.77 5.40 -14.54
C THR A 98 -18.27 3.97 -14.66
N VAL A 99 -19.56 3.75 -14.37
CA VAL A 99 -20.19 2.44 -14.45
C VAL A 99 -20.89 2.29 -15.80
N LYS A 100 -20.69 1.14 -16.46
CA LYS A 100 -21.38 0.76 -17.68
C LYS A 100 -22.33 -0.39 -17.39
N ASN A 101 -23.53 -0.35 -17.96
CA ASN A 101 -24.42 -1.52 -17.95
C ASN A 101 -23.96 -2.49 -19.03
N GLY A 102 -23.92 -3.77 -18.68
CA GLY A 102 -23.56 -4.85 -19.58
C GLY A 102 -24.56 -6.00 -19.50
N GLU A 103 -24.45 -6.95 -20.43
CA GLU A 103 -25.17 -8.20 -20.40
C GLU A 103 -24.18 -9.35 -20.14
N PHE A 104 -24.33 -10.00 -18.98
CA PHE A 104 -23.39 -11.05 -18.52
C PHE A 104 -23.05 -12.06 -19.61
N THR A 105 -24.06 -12.58 -20.32
CA THR A 105 -23.87 -13.58 -21.37
C THR A 105 -23.20 -13.10 -22.66
N LYS A 106 -23.05 -11.78 -22.84
CA LYS A 106 -22.41 -11.19 -24.02
C LYS A 106 -21.04 -10.61 -23.72
N ASP A 107 -20.91 -10.05 -22.51
CA ASP A 107 -19.74 -9.27 -22.15
C ASP A 107 -18.70 -10.12 -21.39
N ILE A 108 -19.12 -11.30 -20.89
CA ILE A 108 -18.25 -12.25 -20.19
C ILE A 108 -18.09 -13.51 -21.06
N GLU A 109 -16.85 -13.83 -21.39
CA GLU A 109 -16.52 -15.04 -22.12
C GLU A 109 -16.67 -16.29 -21.24
N GLU A 110 -17.03 -17.42 -21.86
CA GLU A 110 -17.01 -18.71 -21.17
C GLU A 110 -15.56 -19.12 -20.90
N LEU A 111 -15.24 -19.33 -19.62
CA LEU A 111 -13.95 -19.80 -19.19
C LEU A 111 -13.95 -21.32 -19.05
N SER A 112 -12.83 -21.94 -19.41
CA SER A 112 -12.61 -23.36 -19.11
C SER A 112 -12.35 -23.55 -17.60
N PHE A 113 -12.60 -24.77 -17.08
CA PHE A 113 -12.44 -25.05 -15.65
C PHE A 113 -11.02 -24.87 -15.13
N ASP A 114 -10.02 -25.02 -15.98
CA ASP A 114 -8.60 -24.80 -15.68
C ASP A 114 -8.20 -23.31 -15.57
N GLN A 115 -9.07 -22.41 -15.98
CA GLN A 115 -8.90 -20.96 -15.85
C GLN A 115 -9.65 -20.39 -14.65
N ILE A 116 -10.45 -21.20 -13.94
CA ILE A 116 -11.20 -20.73 -12.78
C ILE A 116 -10.34 -20.87 -11.51
N PRO A 117 -9.99 -19.77 -10.85
CA PRO A 117 -9.20 -19.81 -9.62
C PRO A 117 -10.02 -20.39 -8.47
N LEU A 118 -9.68 -21.57 -8.01
CA LEU A 118 -10.34 -22.26 -6.89
C LEU A 118 -9.60 -22.10 -5.55
N LEU A 119 -8.37 -21.58 -5.58
CA LEU A 119 -7.51 -21.49 -4.42
C LEU A 119 -7.65 -20.15 -3.72
N ASP A 120 -8.15 -20.16 -2.49
CA ASP A 120 -8.15 -18.98 -1.62
C ASP A 120 -6.74 -18.66 -1.06
N LYS A 121 -6.62 -17.53 -0.37
CA LYS A 121 -5.34 -17.08 0.18
C LYS A 121 -4.82 -18.01 1.28
N ASP A 122 -5.66 -18.42 2.21
CA ASP A 122 -5.27 -19.23 3.36
C ASP A 122 -4.79 -20.62 2.93
N SER A 123 -5.49 -21.21 1.96
CA SER A 123 -5.06 -22.47 1.34
C SER A 123 -3.73 -22.34 0.59
N ALA A 124 -3.51 -21.20 -0.09
CA ALA A 124 -2.23 -20.92 -0.75
C ALA A 124 -1.08 -20.80 0.23
N GLU A 125 -1.28 -20.16 1.39
CA GLU A 125 -0.27 -20.07 2.46
C GLU A 125 0.12 -21.46 2.94
N LEU A 126 -0.84 -22.34 3.22
CA LEU A 126 -0.58 -23.73 3.64
C LEU A 126 0.20 -24.53 2.59
N LEU A 127 -0.10 -24.33 1.30
CA LEU A 127 0.63 -24.99 0.21
C LEU A 127 2.06 -24.47 0.08
N GLY A 128 2.25 -23.16 0.19
CA GLY A 128 3.56 -22.51 0.16
C GLY A 128 4.45 -22.97 1.32
N ASP A 129 3.92 -23.00 2.53
CA ASP A 129 4.63 -23.45 3.73
C ASP A 129 5.03 -24.93 3.64
N ARG A 130 4.11 -25.77 3.13
CA ARG A 130 4.40 -27.20 2.88
C ARG A 130 5.52 -27.36 1.84
N LYS A 131 5.47 -26.57 0.77
CA LYS A 131 6.52 -26.58 -0.25
C LYS A 131 7.85 -26.17 0.35
N MET A 132 7.88 -25.06 1.09
CA MET A 132 9.08 -24.56 1.77
C MET A 132 9.64 -25.57 2.78
N GLY A 133 8.78 -26.22 3.56
CA GLY A 133 9.17 -27.28 4.51
C GLY A 133 9.85 -28.48 3.85
N SER A 134 9.59 -28.75 2.58
CA SER A 134 10.25 -29.81 1.81
C SER A 134 11.65 -29.42 1.28
N MET A 135 12.03 -28.13 1.35
CA MET A 135 13.29 -27.60 0.82
C MET A 135 14.35 -27.51 1.91
N VAL A 136 15.05 -28.61 2.15
CA VAL A 136 16.01 -28.79 3.26
C VAL A 136 17.13 -27.74 3.26
N ASP A 137 17.58 -27.31 2.10
CA ASP A 137 18.64 -26.31 1.90
C ASP A 137 18.20 -24.88 2.20
N MET A 138 16.91 -24.59 2.18
CA MET A 138 16.37 -23.24 2.28
C MET A 138 15.49 -22.99 3.52
N VAL A 139 14.78 -24.01 4.01
CA VAL A 139 13.80 -23.88 5.10
C VAL A 139 14.37 -23.30 6.40
N SER A 140 15.66 -23.47 6.66
CA SER A 140 16.32 -22.89 7.82
C SER A 140 16.75 -21.43 7.63
N GLN A 141 16.71 -20.90 6.42
CA GLN A 141 17.20 -19.57 6.05
C GLN A 141 16.06 -18.62 5.73
N PHE A 142 14.99 -19.14 5.09
CA PHE A 142 13.89 -18.36 4.54
C PHE A 142 12.55 -18.95 4.94
N GLU A 143 11.54 -18.10 4.97
CA GLU A 143 10.12 -18.41 5.15
C GLU A 143 9.33 -17.81 3.98
N VAL A 144 8.12 -18.32 3.70
CA VAL A 144 7.23 -17.68 2.74
C VAL A 144 6.66 -16.41 3.34
N ASP A 145 6.58 -15.33 2.56
CA ASP A 145 5.93 -14.09 3.00
C ASP A 145 4.39 -14.27 2.94
N GLU A 146 3.66 -13.53 3.77
CA GLU A 146 2.19 -13.51 3.78
C GLU A 146 1.60 -12.69 2.61
N LEU A 147 2.46 -12.08 1.79
CA LEU A 147 2.09 -11.29 0.63
C LEU A 147 1.86 -12.20 -0.59
N TYR A 148 0.68 -12.79 -0.65
CA TYR A 148 0.25 -13.56 -1.82
C TYR A 148 -0.52 -12.67 -2.79
N SER A 149 0.04 -12.45 -3.98
CA SER A 149 -0.64 -11.78 -5.08
C SER A 149 -1.21 -12.81 -6.05
N GLN A 150 -2.45 -12.62 -6.45
CA GLN A 150 -3.03 -13.32 -7.59
C GLN A 150 -2.73 -12.53 -8.85
N ILE A 151 -2.20 -13.18 -9.85
CA ILE A 151 -1.83 -12.60 -11.14
C ILE A 151 -2.27 -13.53 -12.28
N ASN A 152 -2.33 -12.99 -13.48
CA ASN A 152 -2.39 -13.76 -14.71
C ASN A 152 -0.95 -13.96 -15.22
N TYR A 153 -0.49 -15.18 -15.28
CA TYR A 153 0.84 -15.52 -15.76
C TYR A 153 0.74 -16.51 -16.91
N GLN A 154 1.08 -16.07 -18.11
CA GLN A 154 0.98 -16.89 -19.33
C GLN A 154 -0.44 -17.50 -19.52
N ASP A 155 -1.46 -16.66 -19.41
CA ASP A 155 -2.89 -17.02 -19.49
C ASP A 155 -3.38 -18.02 -18.43
N GLN A 156 -2.65 -18.15 -17.31
CA GLN A 156 -3.03 -18.99 -16.18
C GLN A 156 -3.18 -18.19 -14.89
N PRO A 157 -4.25 -18.42 -14.12
CA PRO A 157 -4.39 -17.79 -12.81
C PRO A 157 -3.41 -18.41 -11.81
N VAL A 158 -2.42 -17.63 -11.37
CA VAL A 158 -1.44 -18.09 -10.40
C VAL A 158 -1.40 -17.18 -9.17
N ARG A 159 -0.98 -17.72 -8.04
CA ARG A 159 -0.58 -16.94 -6.88
C ARG A 159 0.94 -16.94 -6.76
N VAL A 160 1.49 -15.77 -6.53
CA VAL A 160 2.92 -15.61 -6.29
C VAL A 160 3.17 -14.99 -4.92
N SER A 161 4.20 -15.44 -4.24
CA SER A 161 4.63 -14.88 -2.96
C SER A 161 6.16 -14.85 -2.88
N PRO A 162 6.77 -13.74 -2.45
CA PRO A 162 8.19 -13.72 -2.21
C PRO A 162 8.54 -14.56 -0.98
N LEU A 163 9.79 -14.94 -0.84
CA LEU A 163 10.31 -15.40 0.43
C LEU A 163 10.77 -14.21 1.28
N LYS A 164 10.87 -14.42 2.59
CA LYS A 164 11.44 -13.50 3.56
C LYS A 164 12.54 -14.18 4.35
N TYR A 165 13.47 -13.42 4.93
CA TYR A 165 14.48 -13.98 5.82
C TYR A 165 13.84 -14.45 7.13
N ALA A 166 14.13 -15.67 7.56
CA ALA A 166 13.58 -16.26 8.79
C ALA A 166 13.99 -15.50 10.07
N SER A 167 15.06 -14.72 10.03
CA SER A 167 15.49 -13.86 11.13
C SER A 167 16.51 -12.81 10.67
N VAL A 168 16.79 -11.82 11.54
CA VAL A 168 17.83 -10.81 11.31
C VAL A 168 19.21 -11.43 11.11
N ILE A 169 19.53 -12.54 11.83
CA ILE A 169 20.80 -13.26 11.64
C ILE A 169 20.84 -13.88 10.24
N LYS A 170 19.72 -14.44 9.78
CA LYS A 170 19.62 -15.03 8.43
C LYS A 170 19.72 -13.98 7.35
N TRP A 171 19.14 -12.80 7.57
CA TRP A 171 19.36 -11.66 6.69
C TRP A 171 20.85 -11.29 6.62
N PHE A 172 21.53 -11.14 7.74
CA PHE A 172 22.93 -10.74 7.77
C PHE A 172 23.85 -11.71 7.02
N THR A 173 23.59 -13.02 7.14
CA THR A 173 24.38 -14.07 6.48
C THR A 173 24.08 -14.17 4.97
N ASN A 174 22.87 -13.86 4.52
CA ASN A 174 22.43 -14.03 3.13
C ASN A 174 22.29 -12.72 2.35
N MET A 175 22.43 -11.55 2.99
CA MET A 175 22.15 -10.24 2.36
C MET A 175 22.97 -9.94 1.11
N ARG A 176 24.11 -10.58 0.90
CA ARG A 176 24.97 -10.38 -0.29
C ARG A 176 24.36 -11.03 -1.51
N GLU A 177 23.89 -12.26 -1.37
CA GLU A 177 23.26 -13.05 -2.45
C GLU A 177 21.81 -12.62 -2.66
N GLY A 178 21.12 -12.22 -1.60
CA GLY A 178 19.69 -11.90 -1.59
C GLY A 178 18.82 -13.14 -1.44
N ILE A 179 17.51 -12.98 -1.60
CA ILE A 179 16.52 -14.05 -1.51
C ILE A 179 16.48 -14.79 -2.85
N PRO A 180 16.82 -16.09 -2.89
CA PRO A 180 17.14 -16.80 -4.13
C PRO A 180 15.92 -17.32 -4.90
N ALA A 181 14.70 -17.18 -4.37
CA ALA A 181 13.51 -17.77 -4.98
C ALA A 181 12.22 -17.07 -4.54
N TYR A 182 11.12 -17.41 -5.22
CA TYR A 182 9.75 -17.09 -4.80
C TYR A 182 8.84 -18.30 -4.99
N ILE A 183 7.68 -18.30 -4.35
CA ILE A 183 6.64 -19.34 -4.50
C ILE A 183 5.71 -18.94 -5.64
N LYS A 184 5.38 -19.90 -6.52
CA LYS A 184 4.34 -19.79 -7.54
C LYS A 184 3.38 -20.97 -7.36
N ILE A 185 2.09 -20.70 -7.32
CA ILE A 185 1.03 -21.69 -7.13
C ILE A 185 0.01 -21.52 -8.24
N ASP A 186 -0.19 -22.54 -9.03
CA ASP A 186 -1.29 -22.62 -9.99
C ASP A 186 -2.62 -22.74 -9.22
N MET A 187 -3.55 -21.84 -9.48
CA MET A 187 -4.78 -21.74 -8.69
C MET A 187 -5.86 -22.76 -9.10
N ALA A 188 -5.76 -23.34 -10.27
CA ALA A 188 -6.68 -24.38 -10.72
C ALA A 188 -6.21 -25.77 -10.27
N THR A 189 -4.93 -26.08 -10.49
CA THR A 189 -4.35 -27.40 -10.21
C THR A 189 -3.73 -27.52 -8.81
N GLN A 190 -3.51 -26.39 -8.11
CA GLN A 190 -2.81 -26.28 -6.81
C GLN A 190 -1.34 -26.73 -6.87
N ASN A 191 -0.79 -26.88 -8.08
CA ASN A 191 0.62 -27.19 -8.23
C ASN A 191 1.48 -26.06 -7.68
N THR A 192 2.37 -26.39 -6.74
CA THR A 192 3.19 -25.41 -6.02
C THR A 192 4.65 -25.56 -6.39
N GLU A 193 5.22 -24.49 -6.92
CA GLU A 193 6.61 -24.43 -7.36
C GLU A 193 7.42 -23.44 -6.54
N LEU A 194 8.67 -23.78 -6.28
CA LEU A 194 9.69 -22.85 -5.83
C LEU A 194 10.51 -22.43 -7.05
N VAL A 195 10.26 -21.22 -7.54
CA VAL A 195 10.95 -20.69 -8.72
C VAL A 195 12.28 -20.09 -8.27
N LYS A 196 13.39 -20.71 -8.66
CA LYS A 196 14.74 -20.25 -8.34
C LYS A 196 15.18 -19.15 -9.31
N LEU A 197 15.77 -18.10 -8.77
CA LEU A 197 16.29 -16.96 -9.52
C LEU A 197 17.79 -17.14 -9.79
N GLU A 198 18.27 -16.69 -10.94
CA GLU A 198 19.72 -16.63 -11.23
C GLU A 198 20.44 -15.65 -10.30
N LYS A 199 19.78 -14.54 -9.96
CA LYS A 199 20.25 -13.54 -8.99
C LYS A 199 19.16 -13.30 -7.96
N GLY A 200 19.51 -13.38 -6.68
CA GLY A 200 18.56 -13.21 -5.59
C GLY A 200 17.98 -11.80 -5.50
N MET A 201 16.75 -11.71 -5.00
CA MET A 201 16.07 -10.45 -4.69
C MET A 201 16.81 -9.75 -3.54
N LYS A 202 17.06 -8.45 -3.71
CA LYS A 202 17.78 -7.61 -2.75
C LYS A 202 16.96 -6.44 -2.23
N TYR A 203 15.77 -6.23 -2.81
CA TYR A 203 14.83 -5.19 -2.42
C TYR A 203 13.53 -5.86 -2.02
N THR A 204 13.39 -6.15 -0.73
CA THR A 204 12.26 -6.91 -0.19
C THR A 204 11.69 -6.27 1.08
N THR A 205 10.56 -6.77 1.54
CA THR A 205 9.93 -6.36 2.81
C THR A 205 10.80 -6.71 4.02
N SER A 206 11.53 -7.82 3.96
CA SER A 206 12.38 -8.35 5.03
C SER A 206 13.83 -7.87 4.96
N ASP A 207 14.22 -7.16 3.90
CA ASP A 207 15.52 -6.49 3.86
C ASP A 207 15.58 -5.29 4.80
N HIS A 208 16.79 -4.93 5.20
CA HIS A 208 17.05 -3.82 6.10
C HIS A 208 17.70 -2.63 5.39
N PHE A 209 17.76 -1.49 6.11
CA PHE A 209 18.31 -0.23 5.63
C PHE A 209 17.70 0.18 4.28
N ASN A 210 18.51 0.61 3.33
CA ASN A 210 18.04 1.11 2.03
C ASN A 210 17.55 0.02 1.07
N ARG A 211 17.70 -1.26 1.42
CA ARG A 211 17.16 -2.39 0.66
C ARG A 211 15.74 -2.78 1.09
N ASN A 212 15.29 -2.33 2.26
CA ASN A 212 13.87 -2.47 2.59
C ASN A 212 13.03 -1.71 1.55
N ILE A 213 12.10 -2.40 0.89
CA ILE A 213 11.35 -1.86 -0.25
C ILE A 213 10.62 -0.55 0.08
N TYR A 214 9.96 -0.46 1.23
CA TYR A 214 9.26 0.76 1.65
C TYR A 214 10.20 1.95 1.80
N ARG A 215 11.38 1.70 2.34
CA ARG A 215 12.40 2.75 2.54
C ARG A 215 13.05 3.14 1.22
N HIS A 216 13.33 2.15 0.36
CA HIS A 216 13.86 2.39 -0.98
C HIS A 216 12.92 3.29 -1.79
N LEU A 217 11.63 2.95 -1.82
CA LEU A 217 10.59 3.75 -2.49
C LEU A 217 10.46 5.15 -1.88
N ARG A 218 10.42 5.26 -0.54
CA ARG A 218 10.27 6.55 0.13
C ARG A 218 11.40 7.51 -0.16
N PHE A 219 12.64 7.04 -0.17
CA PHE A 219 13.79 7.92 -0.49
C PHE A 219 13.87 8.30 -1.97
N LYS A 220 13.36 7.46 -2.85
CA LYS A 220 13.32 7.74 -4.29
C LYS A 220 12.12 8.61 -4.68
N TYR A 221 10.98 8.41 -4.02
CA TYR A 221 9.71 9.12 -4.27
C TYR A 221 9.16 9.72 -2.97
N PRO A 222 9.79 10.77 -2.42
CA PRO A 222 9.47 11.28 -1.08
C PRO A 222 8.07 11.88 -0.96
N THR A 223 7.46 12.28 -2.07
CA THR A 223 6.11 12.90 -2.10
C THR A 223 5.00 11.94 -2.50
N TYR A 224 5.32 10.73 -2.98
CA TYR A 224 4.31 9.77 -3.41
C TYR A 224 3.64 9.10 -2.21
N ILE A 225 2.33 8.97 -2.27
CA ILE A 225 1.54 8.21 -1.29
C ILE A 225 1.24 6.87 -1.92
N PHE A 226 2.00 5.86 -1.57
CA PHE A 226 1.80 4.51 -2.09
C PHE A 226 0.57 3.86 -1.44
N ASN A 227 -0.16 3.06 -2.23
CA ASN A 227 -1.10 2.08 -1.73
C ASN A 227 -0.35 0.82 -1.27
N ASP A 228 -1.09 -0.23 -0.92
CA ASP A 228 -0.49 -1.53 -0.62
C ASP A 228 0.30 -2.03 -1.83
N LEU A 229 1.52 -2.48 -1.55
CA LEU A 229 2.39 -3.03 -2.56
C LEU A 229 1.99 -4.48 -2.85
N SER A 230 2.01 -4.87 -4.12
CA SER A 230 1.90 -6.27 -4.54
C SER A 230 3.22 -6.79 -5.08
N PHE A 231 3.42 -8.08 -4.87
CA PHE A 231 4.54 -8.81 -5.48
C PHE A 231 4.03 -9.51 -6.73
N GLU A 232 4.61 -9.23 -7.87
CA GLU A 232 4.21 -9.79 -9.17
C GLU A 232 5.44 -10.22 -9.96
N VAL A 233 5.23 -10.98 -11.01
CA VAL A 233 6.31 -11.40 -11.92
C VAL A 233 5.90 -11.09 -13.35
N ASP A 234 6.88 -10.66 -14.15
CA ASP A 234 6.65 -10.48 -15.58
C ASP A 234 6.58 -11.84 -16.32
N GLU A 235 6.32 -11.81 -17.62
CA GLU A 235 6.19 -13.02 -18.45
C GLU A 235 7.47 -13.87 -18.52
N GLU A 236 8.63 -13.29 -18.22
CA GLU A 236 9.92 -13.96 -18.12
C GLU A 236 10.19 -14.50 -16.70
N GLY A 237 9.29 -14.27 -15.74
CA GLY A 237 9.42 -14.69 -14.34
C GLY A 237 10.33 -13.78 -13.51
N THR A 238 10.62 -12.56 -13.96
CA THR A 238 11.38 -11.57 -13.19
C THR A 238 10.48 -10.96 -12.10
N PRO A 239 10.91 -10.94 -10.83
CA PRO A 239 10.09 -10.43 -9.76
C PRO A 239 10.11 -8.90 -9.66
N TYR A 240 8.92 -8.33 -9.46
CA TYR A 240 8.69 -6.90 -9.27
C TYR A 240 7.81 -6.61 -8.05
N TRP A 241 8.00 -5.45 -7.49
CA TRP A 241 7.04 -4.81 -6.61
C TRP A 241 6.22 -3.83 -7.44
N VAL A 242 4.93 -4.06 -7.49
CA VAL A 242 3.95 -3.13 -8.08
C VAL A 242 3.48 -2.20 -6.98
N CYS A 243 3.70 -0.92 -7.17
CA CYS A 243 3.53 0.11 -6.14
C CYS A 243 2.57 1.20 -6.64
N PRO A 244 1.24 1.02 -6.51
CA PRO A 244 0.27 2.02 -6.93
C PRO A 244 0.39 3.30 -6.12
N VAL A 245 0.25 4.45 -6.78
CA VAL A 245 0.31 5.78 -6.16
C VAL A 245 -1.08 6.36 -6.05
N LYS A 246 -1.50 6.66 -4.82
CA LYS A 246 -2.80 7.27 -4.51
C LYS A 246 -2.91 8.67 -5.07
N LYS A 247 -4.06 8.95 -5.67
CA LYS A 247 -4.50 10.28 -6.03
C LYS A 247 -5.74 10.65 -5.21
N TYR A 248 -5.72 11.85 -4.66
CA TYR A 248 -6.84 12.41 -3.93
C TYR A 248 -7.59 13.40 -4.84
N ASN A 249 -8.85 13.13 -5.11
CA ASN A 249 -9.67 13.92 -6.05
C ASN A 249 -10.62 14.90 -5.34
N ILE A 250 -10.82 14.73 -4.02
CA ILE A 250 -11.80 15.50 -3.25
C ILE A 250 -11.14 16.04 -1.99
N GLY A 251 -10.89 17.35 -1.97
CA GLY A 251 -10.27 18.03 -0.83
C GLY A 251 -8.89 17.50 -0.49
N LEU A 252 -8.54 17.46 0.81
CA LEU A 252 -7.21 17.01 1.24
C LEU A 252 -7.10 15.47 1.33
N PHE A 253 -8.16 14.77 1.74
CA PHE A 253 -8.07 13.36 2.12
C PHE A 253 -9.11 12.46 1.47
N GLY A 254 -9.92 12.97 0.52
CA GLY A 254 -11.05 12.24 -0.04
C GLY A 254 -10.92 11.88 -1.51
N GLY A 255 -11.81 10.97 -1.96
CA GLY A 255 -11.92 10.56 -3.36
C GLY A 255 -10.65 9.88 -3.87
N VAL A 256 -10.17 8.88 -3.15
CA VAL A 256 -8.94 8.15 -3.48
C VAL A 256 -9.13 7.35 -4.77
N THR A 257 -8.18 7.51 -5.70
CA THR A 257 -8.00 6.68 -6.90
C THR A 257 -6.51 6.41 -7.10
N VAL A 258 -6.14 5.71 -8.15
CA VAL A 258 -4.75 5.51 -8.57
C VAL A 258 -4.45 6.39 -9.78
N ASP A 259 -3.32 7.08 -9.77
CA ASP A 259 -2.88 7.95 -10.87
C ASP A 259 -1.67 7.39 -11.61
N ARG A 260 -0.81 6.73 -10.88
CA ARG A 260 0.48 6.20 -11.34
C ARG A 260 0.79 4.87 -10.67
N VAL A 261 1.70 4.14 -11.26
CA VAL A 261 2.27 2.92 -10.70
C VAL A 261 3.78 2.97 -10.82
N VAL A 262 4.47 2.76 -9.73
CA VAL A 262 5.92 2.55 -9.74
C VAL A 262 6.19 1.05 -9.73
N LEU A 263 6.87 0.55 -10.74
CA LEU A 263 7.39 -0.82 -10.77
C LEU A 263 8.82 -0.80 -10.22
N CYS A 264 9.10 -1.65 -9.24
CA CYS A 264 10.45 -1.79 -8.70
C CYS A 264 10.91 -3.23 -8.89
N ASN A 265 11.96 -3.43 -9.68
CA ASN A 265 12.58 -4.75 -9.84
C ASN A 265 13.15 -5.21 -8.50
N ALA A 266 12.68 -6.34 -7.99
CA ALA A 266 13.04 -6.84 -6.66
C ALA A 266 14.51 -7.30 -6.56
N VAL A 267 15.14 -7.60 -7.69
CA VAL A 267 16.55 -8.02 -7.78
C VAL A 267 17.49 -6.81 -7.78
N THR A 268 17.21 -5.83 -8.66
CA THR A 268 18.14 -4.71 -8.94
C THR A 268 17.80 -3.44 -8.16
N GLY A 269 16.55 -3.26 -7.73
CA GLY A 269 16.03 -2.02 -7.14
C GLY A 269 15.80 -0.91 -8.17
N GLU A 270 15.91 -1.22 -9.45
CA GLU A 270 15.53 -0.29 -10.51
C GLU A 270 14.04 -0.01 -10.45
N THR A 271 13.68 1.26 -10.60
CA THR A 271 12.27 1.64 -10.58
C THR A 271 11.91 2.40 -11.84
N VAL A 272 10.73 2.09 -12.38
CA VAL A 272 10.12 2.82 -13.49
C VAL A 272 8.75 3.33 -13.03
N ASP A 273 8.45 4.58 -13.35
CA ASP A 273 7.22 5.26 -12.95
C ASP A 273 6.32 5.45 -14.17
N TYR A 274 5.19 4.76 -14.16
CA TYR A 274 4.20 4.77 -15.24
C TYR A 274 2.95 5.57 -14.85
N LYS A 275 2.31 6.24 -15.82
CA LYS A 275 0.89 6.59 -15.68
C LYS A 275 0.07 5.32 -15.84
N VAL A 276 -1.09 5.25 -15.17
CA VAL A 276 -1.96 4.06 -15.22
C VAL A 276 -2.21 3.55 -16.65
N LYS A 277 -2.43 4.43 -17.61
CA LYS A 277 -2.68 4.07 -19.02
C LYS A 277 -1.47 3.50 -19.77
N ASP A 278 -0.27 3.69 -19.23
CA ASP A 278 1.01 3.33 -19.87
C ASP A 278 1.68 2.15 -19.13
N VAL A 279 1.00 1.56 -18.12
CA VAL A 279 1.48 0.40 -17.36
C VAL A 279 1.57 -0.80 -18.28
N PRO A 280 2.64 -1.63 -18.21
CA PRO A 280 2.75 -2.87 -18.95
C PRO A 280 1.57 -3.81 -18.67
N GLN A 281 1.14 -4.56 -19.69
CA GLN A 281 -0.07 -5.40 -19.63
C GLN A 281 0.03 -6.53 -18.60
N TRP A 282 1.22 -7.08 -18.36
CA TRP A 282 1.44 -8.12 -17.36
C TRP A 282 1.22 -7.68 -15.89
N VAL A 283 0.99 -6.38 -15.66
CA VAL A 283 0.77 -5.84 -14.30
C VAL A 283 -0.71 -5.89 -13.97
N ASP A 284 -1.09 -6.78 -13.08
CA ASP A 284 -2.49 -7.05 -12.74
C ASP A 284 -3.05 -6.15 -11.64
N ARG A 285 -2.24 -5.76 -10.66
CA ARG A 285 -2.71 -5.09 -9.44
C ARG A 285 -2.46 -3.59 -9.41
N VAL A 286 -2.87 -2.90 -10.46
CA VAL A 286 -2.89 -1.43 -10.50
C VAL A 286 -3.92 -0.86 -9.52
N TYR A 287 -5.08 -1.50 -9.46
CA TYR A 287 -6.14 -1.19 -8.49
C TYR A 287 -6.34 -2.36 -7.54
N SER A 288 -6.40 -2.11 -6.23
CA SER A 288 -6.84 -3.15 -5.31
C SER A 288 -8.34 -3.41 -5.46
N ALA A 289 -8.77 -4.65 -5.24
CA ALA A 289 -10.18 -5.00 -5.27
C ALA A 289 -10.99 -4.16 -4.28
N ASP A 290 -10.46 -3.96 -3.07
CA ASP A 290 -11.12 -3.16 -2.04
C ASP A 290 -11.37 -1.72 -2.51
N LEU A 291 -10.42 -1.13 -3.25
CA LEU A 291 -10.60 0.20 -3.82
C LEU A 291 -11.71 0.21 -4.88
N LEU A 292 -11.72 -0.79 -5.77
CA LEU A 292 -12.75 -0.89 -6.82
C LEU A 292 -14.15 -1.10 -6.23
N VAL A 293 -14.27 -2.01 -5.27
CA VAL A 293 -15.51 -2.26 -4.51
C VAL A 293 -15.97 -0.98 -3.81
N GLN A 294 -15.07 -0.30 -3.11
CA GLN A 294 -15.41 0.98 -2.45
C GLN A 294 -15.89 2.05 -3.44
N LEU A 295 -15.24 2.17 -4.59
CA LEU A 295 -15.66 3.12 -5.63
C LEU A 295 -17.03 2.78 -6.21
N TYR A 296 -17.31 1.48 -6.40
CA TYR A 296 -18.62 1.01 -6.86
C TYR A 296 -19.72 1.25 -5.81
N ASP A 297 -19.42 1.00 -4.55
CA ASP A 297 -20.35 1.27 -3.44
C ASP A 297 -20.65 2.77 -3.30
N TYR A 298 -19.67 3.63 -3.51
CA TYR A 298 -19.94 5.08 -3.59
C TYR A 298 -20.87 5.42 -4.76
N TYR A 299 -20.66 4.82 -5.92
CA TYR A 299 -21.55 5.00 -7.06
C TYR A 299 -22.99 4.53 -6.74
N GLY A 300 -23.15 3.37 -6.13
CA GLY A 300 -24.43 2.75 -5.85
C GLY A 300 -25.19 3.38 -4.68
N THR A 301 -24.51 3.72 -3.60
CA THR A 301 -25.15 4.16 -2.35
C THR A 301 -25.39 5.66 -2.28
N LEU A 302 -24.53 6.48 -2.92
CA LEU A 302 -24.56 7.95 -2.78
C LEU A 302 -25.45 8.67 -3.80
N LYS A 303 -26.26 7.97 -4.59
CA LYS A 303 -27.15 8.55 -5.62
C LYS A 303 -28.05 9.66 -5.09
N HIS A 304 -28.58 9.52 -3.87
CA HIS A 304 -29.45 10.49 -3.21
C HIS A 304 -28.77 11.19 -2.03
N GLY A 305 -27.44 11.22 -2.03
CA GLY A 305 -26.64 11.88 -1.02
C GLY A 305 -26.35 11.02 0.21
N TYR A 306 -25.42 11.52 1.06
CA TYR A 306 -24.92 10.78 2.21
C TYR A 306 -26.01 10.38 3.22
N PHE A 307 -26.91 11.29 3.57
CA PHE A 307 -27.93 10.99 4.56
C PHE A 307 -28.92 9.93 4.07
N ASN A 308 -29.21 9.86 2.78
CA ASN A 308 -30.00 8.77 2.22
C ASN A 308 -29.26 7.44 2.33
N SER A 309 -27.97 7.39 2.07
CA SER A 309 -27.20 6.13 2.14
C SER A 309 -27.15 5.53 3.54
N VAL A 310 -27.29 6.35 4.59
CA VAL A 310 -27.25 5.89 5.99
C VAL A 310 -28.64 5.66 6.58
N LEU A 311 -29.61 6.55 6.31
CA LEU A 311 -30.90 6.56 6.98
C LEU A 311 -32.03 6.01 6.11
N GLY A 312 -32.18 6.52 4.88
CA GLY A 312 -33.30 6.20 4.01
C GLY A 312 -33.07 4.98 3.12
N GLN A 313 -31.85 4.78 2.70
CA GLN A 313 -31.37 3.70 1.81
C GLN A 313 -32.21 3.50 0.54
N LYS A 314 -32.92 4.55 0.11
CA LYS A 314 -33.71 4.52 -1.11
C LYS A 314 -32.81 4.40 -2.32
N ASP A 315 -33.08 3.45 -3.20
CA ASP A 315 -32.34 3.17 -4.43
C ASP A 315 -30.82 2.99 -4.20
N CYS A 316 -30.43 2.55 -3.01
CA CYS A 316 -29.07 2.19 -2.68
C CYS A 316 -28.74 0.80 -3.22
N LEU A 317 -27.60 0.70 -3.88
CA LEU A 317 -26.99 -0.54 -4.34
C LEU A 317 -25.58 -0.61 -3.74
N ALA A 318 -25.26 -1.73 -3.10
CA ALA A 318 -23.93 -2.01 -2.58
C ALA A 318 -23.53 -3.43 -2.95
N THR A 319 -22.25 -3.68 -3.00
CA THR A 319 -21.70 -5.03 -3.18
C THR A 319 -21.96 -5.91 -1.96
N THR A 320 -22.00 -7.21 -2.15
CA THR A 320 -22.00 -8.19 -1.05
C THR A 320 -20.61 -8.37 -0.48
N ASP A 321 -20.51 -8.94 0.72
CA ASP A 321 -19.22 -9.29 1.31
C ASP A 321 -18.51 -10.36 0.46
N GLY A 322 -17.25 -10.10 0.21
CA GLY A 322 -16.39 -10.99 -0.57
C GLY A 322 -16.39 -10.71 -2.06
N TYR A 323 -15.33 -11.13 -2.69
CA TYR A 323 -15.14 -11.06 -4.14
C TYR A 323 -14.21 -12.19 -4.61
N ASN A 324 -14.31 -12.52 -5.88
CA ASN A 324 -13.39 -13.42 -6.56
C ASN A 324 -12.69 -12.71 -7.73
N TYR A 325 -11.55 -13.24 -8.11
CA TYR A 325 -10.83 -12.78 -9.28
C TYR A 325 -10.98 -13.80 -10.40
N LEU A 326 -11.09 -13.30 -11.64
CA LEU A 326 -10.97 -14.11 -12.84
C LEU A 326 -9.96 -13.45 -13.79
N ALA A 327 -9.09 -14.24 -14.39
CA ALA A 327 -8.25 -13.79 -15.48
C ALA A 327 -9.05 -13.88 -16.78
N ILE A 328 -9.23 -12.75 -17.46
CA ILE A 328 -9.95 -12.67 -18.75
C ILE A 328 -9.17 -11.74 -19.66
N ASN A 329 -8.78 -12.21 -20.84
CA ASN A 329 -8.07 -11.42 -21.86
C ASN A 329 -6.84 -10.70 -21.31
N ASP A 330 -6.01 -11.41 -20.56
CA ASP A 330 -4.76 -10.90 -19.98
C ASP A 330 -4.96 -9.78 -18.91
N ASP A 331 -6.15 -9.71 -18.34
CA ASP A 331 -6.51 -8.83 -17.23
C ASP A 331 -7.11 -9.61 -16.06
N VAL A 332 -6.88 -9.16 -14.84
CA VAL A 332 -7.52 -9.72 -13.63
C VAL A 332 -8.79 -8.94 -13.30
N TRP A 333 -9.92 -9.59 -13.48
CA TRP A 333 -11.25 -9.04 -13.20
C TRP A 333 -11.70 -9.38 -11.79
N VAL A 334 -12.36 -8.43 -11.12
CA VAL A 334 -12.97 -8.62 -9.80
C VAL A 334 -14.46 -8.87 -9.96
N TYR A 335 -14.94 -9.99 -9.42
CA TYR A 335 -16.34 -10.37 -9.39
C TYR A 335 -16.87 -10.25 -7.98
N THR A 336 -17.97 -9.54 -7.82
CA THR A 336 -18.70 -9.41 -6.56
C THR A 336 -20.19 -9.35 -6.85
N GLY A 337 -21.03 -9.76 -5.89
CA GLY A 337 -22.47 -9.73 -6.00
C GLY A 337 -23.11 -8.48 -5.41
#